data_cf4ddcb8ccd11431ef2ef5c7256b8f4a
#
_entry.id   cf4ddcb8ccd11431ef2ef5c7256b8f4a
#
_cell.length_a   1.000
_cell.length_b   1.000
_cell.length_c   1.000
_cell.angle_alpha   90.00
_cell.angle_beta   90.00
_cell.angle_gamma   90.00
#
_symmetry.space_group_name_H-M   'P 1'
#
loop_
_entity.id
_entity.type
_entity.pdbx_description
1 polymer ?
#
loop_
_entity_poly.entity_id
_entity_poly.type
_entity_poly.pdbx_seq_one_letter_code
_entity_poly.pdbx_strand_id
1 'polypeptide(L)'
;MLTPEQIDQLAAELQQSEATRTAVEHFSRRHPGMTIEDGYRISRAWVARQLAHGRQVIGHKIGLTSRAMQLSSQIDEPDYGTLLDSMLFTCTPGEVLEIPASRFIAPRVEVELAFVLKRDLRGPHVD
;
A
#
# COMPACT_ATOMS: atom_id res chain seq x y z
N MET A 1 -21.13 -0.49 -3.52
CA MET A 1 -20.01 -1.47 -3.62
C MET A 1 -19.70 -1.72 -5.08
N LEU A 2 -18.41 -1.85 -5.39
CA LEU A 2 -17.93 -2.13 -6.75
C LEU A 2 -18.12 -3.61 -7.11
N THR A 3 -18.32 -3.89 -8.41
CA THR A 3 -18.36 -5.26 -8.91
C THR A 3 -16.97 -5.90 -8.93
N PRO A 4 -16.85 -7.24 -9.00
CA PRO A 4 -15.55 -7.90 -9.15
C PRO A 4 -14.75 -7.41 -10.36
N GLU A 5 -15.43 -7.18 -11.50
CA GLU A 5 -14.82 -6.70 -12.74
C GLU A 5 -14.27 -5.29 -12.59
N GLN A 6 -15.00 -4.41 -11.90
CA GLN A 6 -14.55 -3.06 -11.58
C GLN A 6 -13.32 -3.09 -10.65
N ILE A 7 -13.32 -3.95 -9.63
CA ILE A 7 -12.18 -4.15 -8.73
C ILE A 7 -10.94 -4.56 -9.52
N ASP A 8 -11.06 -5.54 -10.41
CA ASP A 8 -9.93 -6.03 -11.20
C ASP A 8 -9.41 -4.97 -12.18
N GLN A 9 -10.30 -4.22 -12.82
CA GLN A 9 -9.95 -3.11 -13.71
C GLN A 9 -9.18 -2.00 -12.96
N LEU A 10 -9.65 -1.60 -11.78
CA LEU A 10 -8.99 -0.56 -10.98
C LEU A 10 -7.64 -1.04 -10.42
N ALA A 11 -7.51 -2.31 -10.07
CA ALA A 11 -6.22 -2.91 -9.70
C ALA A 11 -5.23 -2.92 -10.86
N ALA A 12 -5.70 -3.22 -12.09
CA ALA A 12 -4.88 -3.13 -13.31
C ALA A 12 -4.42 -1.69 -13.58
N GLU A 13 -5.28 -0.71 -13.36
CA GLU A 13 -4.97 0.71 -13.52
C GLU A 13 -3.89 1.16 -12.52
N LEU A 14 -3.94 0.71 -11.25
CA LEU A 14 -2.87 0.96 -10.28
C LEU A 14 -1.54 0.36 -10.72
N GLN A 15 -1.54 -0.86 -11.24
CA GLN A 15 -0.35 -1.50 -11.77
C GLN A 15 0.24 -0.71 -12.95
N GLN A 16 -0.60 -0.24 -13.86
CA GLN A 16 -0.17 0.59 -14.99
C GLN A 16 0.37 1.95 -14.54
N SER A 17 -0.29 2.60 -13.57
CA SER A 17 0.16 3.84 -12.94
C SER A 17 1.57 3.70 -12.35
N GLU A 18 1.81 2.63 -11.61
CA GLU A 18 3.13 2.32 -11.07
C GLU A 18 4.16 2.11 -12.20
N ALA A 19 3.84 1.35 -13.22
CA ALA A 19 4.74 1.06 -14.33
C ALA A 19 5.12 2.31 -15.15
N THR A 20 4.14 3.18 -15.39
CA THR A 20 4.32 4.39 -16.21
C THR A 20 4.72 5.63 -15.42
N ARG A 21 4.70 5.57 -14.10
CA ARG A 21 4.90 6.73 -13.20
C ARG A 21 3.91 7.86 -13.45
N THR A 22 2.69 7.50 -13.83
CA THR A 22 1.60 8.45 -14.11
C THR A 22 0.54 8.34 -13.03
N ALA A 23 0.25 9.44 -12.34
CA ALA A 23 -0.78 9.46 -11.31
C ALA A 23 -2.16 9.16 -11.89
N VAL A 24 -2.97 8.43 -11.13
CA VAL A 24 -4.39 8.20 -11.43
C VAL A 24 -5.26 9.17 -10.64
N GLU A 25 -6.40 9.51 -11.19
CA GLU A 25 -7.42 10.21 -10.44
C GLU A 25 -7.96 9.34 -9.30
N HIS A 26 -8.29 9.97 -8.18
CA HIS A 26 -8.91 9.27 -7.04
C HIS A 26 -10.14 8.45 -7.49
N PHE A 27 -10.14 7.17 -7.20
CA PHE A 27 -11.22 6.26 -7.60
C PHE A 27 -12.57 6.66 -7.01
N SER A 28 -12.59 7.19 -5.79
CA SER A 28 -13.81 7.69 -5.14
C SER A 28 -14.48 8.84 -5.89
N ARG A 29 -13.75 9.62 -6.68
CA ARG A 29 -14.33 10.65 -7.54
C ARG A 29 -15.06 10.06 -8.73
N ARG A 30 -14.48 9.00 -9.33
CA ARG A 30 -15.08 8.28 -10.46
C ARG A 30 -16.17 7.30 -10.03
N HIS A 31 -16.12 6.85 -8.78
CA HIS A 31 -17.07 5.91 -8.19
C HIS A 31 -17.58 6.44 -6.84
N PRO A 32 -18.51 7.41 -6.83
CA PRO A 32 -18.99 8.05 -5.57
C PRO A 32 -19.61 7.10 -4.54
N GLY A 33 -20.05 5.91 -4.97
CA GLY A 33 -20.57 4.85 -4.08
C GLY A 33 -19.51 3.87 -3.58
N MET A 34 -18.22 4.13 -3.83
CA MET A 34 -17.12 3.31 -3.37
C MET A 34 -17.00 3.35 -1.85
N THR A 35 -16.78 2.20 -1.24
CA THR A 35 -16.57 2.05 0.21
C THR A 35 -15.10 1.84 0.55
N ILE A 36 -14.75 1.97 1.85
CA ILE A 36 -13.40 1.63 2.35
C ILE A 36 -13.08 0.17 2.03
N GLU A 37 -14.04 -0.75 2.21
CA GLU A 37 -13.85 -2.17 1.87
C GLU A 37 -13.55 -2.36 0.38
N ASP A 38 -14.18 -1.59 -0.52
CA ASP A 38 -13.84 -1.64 -1.95
C ASP A 38 -12.39 -1.21 -2.19
N GLY A 39 -11.88 -0.22 -1.44
CA GLY A 39 -10.47 0.18 -1.48
C GLY A 39 -9.54 -0.97 -1.11
N TYR A 40 -9.82 -1.68 -0.04
CA TYR A 40 -9.06 -2.87 0.36
C TYR A 40 -9.18 -4.02 -0.64
N ARG A 41 -10.34 -4.23 -1.27
CA ARG A 41 -10.52 -5.22 -2.33
C ARG A 41 -9.64 -4.90 -3.55
N ILE A 42 -9.56 -3.63 -3.97
CA ILE A 42 -8.67 -3.18 -5.04
C ILE A 42 -7.21 -3.42 -4.65
N SER A 43 -6.82 -3.04 -3.43
CA SER A 43 -5.46 -3.27 -2.92
C SER A 43 -5.09 -4.75 -2.93
N ARG A 44 -5.96 -5.63 -2.44
CA ARG A 44 -5.75 -7.09 -2.50
C ARG A 44 -5.62 -7.63 -3.93
N ALA A 45 -6.45 -7.14 -4.85
CA ALA A 45 -6.38 -7.54 -6.26
C ALA A 45 -5.07 -7.06 -6.91
N TRP A 46 -4.61 -5.83 -6.60
CA TRP A 46 -3.30 -5.34 -7.04
C TRP A 46 -2.15 -6.19 -6.48
N VAL A 47 -2.16 -6.51 -5.17
CA VAL A 47 -1.17 -7.41 -4.56
C VAL A 47 -1.16 -8.77 -5.26
N ALA A 48 -2.33 -9.38 -5.51
CA ALA A 48 -2.42 -10.66 -6.21
C ALA A 48 -1.77 -10.60 -7.60
N ARG A 49 -1.92 -9.50 -8.34
CA ARG A 49 -1.24 -9.27 -9.62
C ARG A 49 0.28 -9.19 -9.45
N GLN A 50 0.78 -8.51 -8.44
CA GLN A 50 2.20 -8.43 -8.15
C GLN A 50 2.79 -9.82 -7.82
N LEU A 51 2.08 -10.62 -7.02
CA LEU A 51 2.48 -12.00 -6.71
C LEU A 51 2.51 -12.88 -7.96
N ALA A 52 1.55 -12.73 -8.86
CA ALA A 52 1.53 -13.43 -10.15
C ALA A 52 2.73 -13.05 -11.05
N HIS A 53 3.34 -11.88 -10.84
CA HIS A 53 4.57 -11.44 -11.49
C HIS A 53 5.83 -11.79 -10.70
N GLY A 54 5.74 -12.70 -9.72
CA GLY A 54 6.88 -13.23 -8.97
C GLY A 54 7.33 -12.36 -7.79
N ARG A 55 6.57 -11.32 -7.41
CA ARG A 55 6.86 -10.55 -6.20
C ARG A 55 6.50 -11.34 -4.95
N GLN A 56 7.07 -10.94 -3.81
CA GLN A 56 6.82 -11.55 -2.51
C GLN A 56 6.37 -10.49 -1.50
N VAL A 57 5.41 -10.88 -0.64
CA VAL A 57 5.04 -10.05 0.51
C VAL A 57 6.12 -10.20 1.57
N ILE A 58 6.68 -9.08 2.01
CA ILE A 58 7.72 -9.04 3.05
C ILE A 58 7.23 -8.43 4.37
N GLY A 59 6.03 -7.85 4.38
CA GLY A 59 5.46 -7.24 5.58
C GLY A 59 4.24 -6.40 5.30
N HIS A 60 3.88 -5.63 6.31
CA HIS A 60 2.74 -4.71 6.26
C HIS A 60 3.12 -3.37 6.90
N LYS A 61 2.53 -2.28 6.41
CA LYS A 61 2.56 -0.98 7.05
C LYS A 61 1.21 -0.66 7.69
N ILE A 62 1.20 0.17 8.73
CA ILE A 62 -0.01 0.72 9.34
C ILE A 62 0.11 2.24 9.27
N GLY A 63 -0.90 2.90 8.71
CA GLY A 63 -1.01 4.34 8.66
C GLY A 63 -2.15 4.87 9.52
N LEU A 64 -2.30 6.20 9.58
CA LEU A 64 -3.37 6.90 10.32
C LEU A 64 -3.45 6.49 11.80
N THR A 65 -2.31 6.26 12.44
CA THR A 65 -2.24 5.79 13.82
C THR A 65 -2.50 6.90 14.85
N SER A 66 -2.38 8.16 14.46
CA SER A 66 -2.65 9.29 15.34
C SER A 66 -4.04 9.88 15.13
N ARG A 67 -4.69 10.30 16.23
CA ARG A 67 -6.00 10.95 16.17
C ARG A 67 -6.00 12.21 15.29
N ALA A 68 -4.91 12.97 15.30
CA ALA A 68 -4.78 14.18 14.47
C ALA A 68 -4.84 13.84 12.98
N MET A 69 -4.14 12.79 12.55
CA MET A 69 -4.17 12.33 11.15
C MET A 69 -5.53 11.76 10.76
N GLN A 70 -6.18 11.00 11.64
CA GLN A 70 -7.52 10.48 11.41
C GLN A 70 -8.52 11.63 11.19
N LEU A 71 -8.51 12.65 12.04
CA LEU A 71 -9.37 13.82 11.89
C LEU A 71 -9.09 14.59 10.59
N SER A 72 -7.83 14.78 10.23
CA SER A 72 -7.43 15.43 8.99
C SER A 72 -7.89 14.68 7.74
N SER A 73 -7.87 13.35 7.79
CA SER A 73 -8.26 12.47 6.69
C SER A 73 -9.75 12.13 6.68
N GLN A 74 -10.50 12.54 7.71
CA GLN A 74 -11.91 12.18 7.92
C GLN A 74 -12.13 10.66 7.97
N ILE A 75 -11.16 9.93 8.51
CA ILE A 75 -11.18 8.49 8.72
C ILE A 75 -10.94 8.26 10.21
N ASP A 76 -11.72 7.42 10.85
CA ASP A 76 -11.73 7.21 12.31
C ASP A 76 -10.98 5.95 12.77
N GLU A 77 -10.37 5.25 11.83
CA GLU A 77 -9.59 4.04 12.08
C GLU A 77 -8.22 4.10 11.38
N PRO A 78 -7.21 3.36 11.87
CA PRO A 78 -5.96 3.16 11.14
C PRO A 78 -6.19 2.44 9.82
N ASP A 79 -5.33 2.73 8.84
CA ASP A 79 -5.25 1.97 7.59
C ASP A 79 -4.04 1.04 7.56
N TYR A 80 -4.03 0.09 6.64
CA TYR A 80 -2.89 -0.80 6.44
C TYR A 80 -2.60 -1.03 4.96
N GLY A 81 -1.34 -1.32 4.67
CA GLY A 81 -0.87 -1.67 3.33
C GLY A 81 0.07 -2.86 3.34
N THR A 82 0.21 -3.51 2.20
CA THR A 82 1.12 -4.63 2.00
C THR A 82 2.44 -4.12 1.45
N LEU A 83 3.55 -4.58 2.03
CA LEU A 83 4.91 -4.30 1.57
C LEU A 83 5.42 -5.47 0.74
N LEU A 84 5.94 -5.16 -0.44
CA LEU A 84 6.51 -6.12 -1.36
C LEU A 84 8.06 -6.04 -1.35
N ASP A 85 8.71 -7.13 -1.71
CA ASP A 85 10.17 -7.25 -1.83
C ASP A 85 10.78 -6.12 -2.67
N SER A 86 10.10 -5.71 -3.73
CA SER A 86 10.52 -4.60 -4.60
C SER A 86 10.53 -3.23 -3.94
N MET A 87 9.89 -3.08 -2.77
CA MET A 87 9.82 -1.83 -2.01
C MET A 87 10.94 -1.71 -0.96
N LEU A 88 11.69 -2.80 -0.72
CA LEU A 88 12.75 -2.83 0.28
C LEU A 88 14.06 -2.31 -0.29
N PHE A 89 14.63 -1.33 0.39
CA PHE A 89 15.98 -0.83 0.18
C PHE A 89 16.72 -0.88 1.51
N THR A 90 17.93 -1.39 1.49
CA THR A 90 18.76 -1.52 2.69
C THR A 90 20.14 -0.96 2.44
N CYS A 91 20.76 -0.40 3.47
CA CYS A 91 22.17 -0.01 3.48
C CYS A 91 22.79 -0.39 4.82
N THR A 92 24.11 -0.44 4.85
CA THR A 92 24.86 -0.63 6.09
C THR A 92 24.80 0.64 6.95
N PRO A 93 24.72 0.54 8.27
CA PRO A 93 24.78 1.72 9.14
C PRO A 93 25.99 2.60 8.83
N GLY A 94 25.74 3.89 8.59
CA GLY A 94 26.76 4.87 8.22
C GLY A 94 26.98 5.05 6.70
N GLU A 95 26.37 4.22 5.87
CA GLU A 95 26.36 4.42 4.43
C GLU A 95 25.18 5.28 3.99
N VAL A 96 25.31 5.91 2.82
CA VAL A 96 24.23 6.66 2.17
C VAL A 96 23.58 5.75 1.13
N LEU A 97 22.28 5.59 1.24
CA LEU A 97 21.47 4.88 0.24
C LEU A 97 20.85 5.91 -0.72
N GLU A 98 21.20 5.80 -1.99
CA GLU A 98 20.58 6.61 -3.05
C GLU A 98 19.42 5.85 -3.68
N ILE A 99 18.23 6.45 -3.67
CA ILE A 99 17.03 5.91 -4.31
C ILE A 99 16.63 6.88 -5.43
N PRO A 100 16.62 6.45 -6.71
CA PRO A 100 16.29 7.33 -7.82
C PRO A 100 14.87 7.91 -7.70
N ALA A 101 14.74 9.23 -7.78
CA ALA A 101 13.43 9.90 -7.73
C ALA A 101 12.49 9.44 -8.87
N SER A 102 13.05 9.03 -10.02
CA SER A 102 12.31 8.48 -11.16
C SER A 102 11.56 7.17 -10.84
N ARG A 103 11.84 6.54 -9.69
CA ARG A 103 11.10 5.36 -9.22
C ARG A 103 9.69 5.70 -8.74
N PHE A 104 9.43 6.93 -8.38
CA PHE A 104 8.21 7.38 -7.71
C PHE A 104 7.40 8.33 -8.58
N ILE A 105 6.10 8.44 -8.28
CA ILE A 105 5.21 9.44 -8.88
C ILE A 105 5.33 10.77 -8.10
N ALA A 106 5.14 10.70 -6.77
CA ALA A 106 5.21 11.86 -5.87
C ALA A 106 5.74 11.40 -4.50
N PRO A 107 7.07 11.25 -4.36
CA PRO A 107 7.66 10.72 -3.13
C PRO A 107 7.43 11.65 -1.95
N ARG A 108 7.13 11.04 -0.81
CA ARG A 108 7.12 11.68 0.51
C ARG A 108 7.97 10.85 1.46
N VAL A 109 8.61 11.51 2.41
CA VAL A 109 9.43 10.85 3.42
C VAL A 109 8.69 10.85 4.74
N GLU A 110 8.57 9.68 5.34
CA GLU A 110 8.04 9.47 6.69
C GLU A 110 9.08 8.71 7.50
N VAL A 111 9.11 8.92 8.82
CA VAL A 111 9.99 8.21 9.75
C VAL A 111 9.10 7.32 10.62
N GLU A 112 9.31 6.02 10.54
CA GLU A 112 8.48 5.03 11.23
C GLU A 112 9.34 3.98 11.94
N LEU A 113 8.76 3.32 12.94
CA LEU A 113 9.36 2.15 13.57
C LEU A 113 9.03 0.90 12.77
N ALA A 114 10.05 0.11 12.44
CA ALA A 114 9.87 -1.18 11.80
C ALA A 114 10.16 -2.31 12.81
N PHE A 115 9.25 -3.28 12.88
CA PHE A 115 9.40 -4.47 13.71
C PHE A 115 9.72 -5.67 12.83
N VAL A 116 10.88 -6.27 13.04
CA VAL A 116 11.25 -7.54 12.39
C VAL A 116 10.74 -8.69 13.24
N LEU A 117 9.73 -9.39 12.75
CA LEU A 117 9.12 -10.49 13.49
C LEU A 117 10.01 -11.72 13.51
N LYS A 118 10.15 -12.35 14.68
CA LYS A 118 10.92 -13.60 14.86
C LYS A 118 10.23 -14.81 14.22
N ARG A 119 8.90 -14.77 14.11
CA ARG A 119 8.05 -15.84 13.55
C ARG A 119 6.80 -15.22 12.92
N ASP A 120 6.16 -15.94 12.03
CA ASP A 120 4.86 -15.56 11.48
C ASP A 120 3.81 -15.42 12.58
N LEU A 121 3.01 -14.37 12.49
CA LEU A 121 1.85 -14.15 13.35
C LEU A 121 0.59 -14.37 12.51
N ARG A 122 -0.31 -15.24 12.98
CA ARG A 122 -1.58 -15.54 12.31
C ARG A 122 -2.73 -15.61 13.30
N GLY A 123 -3.86 -15.06 12.89
CA GLY A 123 -5.13 -15.16 13.62
C GLY A 123 -5.32 -14.06 14.67
N PRO A 124 -6.53 -13.99 15.24
CA PRO A 124 -6.91 -12.92 16.16
C PRO A 124 -6.33 -13.07 17.59
N HIS A 125 -5.81 -14.24 17.93
CA HIS A 125 -5.25 -14.55 19.27
C HIS A 125 -3.75 -14.82 19.12
N VAL A 126 -2.98 -13.75 18.99
CA VAL A 126 -1.52 -13.83 18.89
C VAL A 126 -0.93 -13.22 20.14
N ASP A 127 -0.30 -14.06 20.99
CA ASP A 127 0.43 -13.69 22.19
C ASP A 127 1.94 -13.58 21.93
#